data_91435280e7bb5a8cffd8e96216fed8d9
#
_entry.id   91435280e7bb5a8cffd8e96216fed8d9
#
_cell.length_a   1.000
_cell.length_b   1.000
_cell.length_c   1.000
_cell.angle_alpha   90.00
_cell.angle_beta   90.00
_cell.angle_gamma   90.00
#
_symmetry.space_group_name_H-M   'P 1'
#
loop_
_entity.id
_entity.type
_entity.pdbx_description
1 polymer ?
#
loop_
_entity_poly.entity_id
_entity_poly.type
_entity_poly.pdbx_seq_one_letter_code
_entity_poly.pdbx_strand_id
1 'polypeptide(L)'
;MRVRSVLLALGFVIALPLGAFAQASISGVVRDSSGGVLPGVTVEASSPVLIEKTRSAVTDTNGRYTISDLRPGAYRVSFTLQGFKTVVRESVELTGTQVLALNGDLEVGGVQETITVSGETPAVDLQSTTRQAVMDQEIVSAIPSSRTPFTVGVLIPGVRKGAFTGQDVGGSVVQEVASLEANGGRTSDQRMMVNGVALSSMIAGGWGGGAVPNATGTSEFAIDVSGVDAQAATGGVRINFIPRDGGNRFSGTIPFSYANDSMAGDNYTGTDVQARGLSVPGNIKANGDFNPGFGGPISRDKLWFFLSGRKLFADNYVASTFFNLNVNDPTKFAYAPGSQAILHQEQTIYQARVTWQASPRNKFGTTYDQENFCACSTVIGPQPGGAINSPEAGVDRRFPLQRFVTLDWTSPVSSKLLLEASGIHRVERWGGMEPQEGKLGNIDSLTPGMIGIADTNDPVTKTALNYRANTAVNPYNNSWNWNIHYRVAMSYITGSHAFKVGFNNAYGHHENTTYSSPAAPIVYNFTAGAPTGITYRLTPRTVKVNVDHDAGLFVQDKWTTGRWTLAGAIRWDSFANSFPEQGL
;
A
#
# COMPACT_ATOMS: atom_id res chain seq x y z
N MET A 1 -9.36 23.67 33.43
CA MET A 1 -10.42 23.88 32.43
C MET A 1 -10.44 22.82 31.32
N ARG A 2 -9.30 22.27 30.86
CA ARG A 2 -9.22 21.34 29.71
C ARG A 2 -9.95 19.99 29.87
N VAL A 3 -9.99 19.40 31.06
CA VAL A 3 -10.65 18.10 31.27
C VAL A 3 -12.18 18.19 31.21
N ARG A 4 -12.79 19.26 31.67
CA ARG A 4 -14.24 19.48 31.57
C ARG A 4 -14.72 19.69 30.13
N SER A 5 -13.92 20.34 29.30
CA SER A 5 -14.25 20.54 27.89
C SER A 5 -14.15 19.22 27.09
N VAL A 6 -13.20 18.35 27.43
CA VAL A 6 -13.07 17.03 26.83
C VAL A 6 -14.24 16.11 27.23
N LEU A 7 -14.67 16.15 28.50
CA LEU A 7 -15.81 15.36 28.97
C LEU A 7 -17.14 15.85 28.37
N LEU A 8 -17.29 17.16 28.16
CA LEU A 8 -18.47 17.73 27.48
C LEU A 8 -18.49 17.40 26.00
N ALA A 9 -17.32 17.42 25.32
CA ALA A 9 -17.22 17.00 23.94
C ALA A 9 -17.48 15.49 23.78
N LEU A 10 -16.98 14.67 24.69
CA LEU A 10 -17.24 13.23 24.72
C LEU A 10 -18.73 12.93 25.01
N GLY A 11 -19.35 13.66 25.91
CA GLY A 11 -20.79 13.57 26.21
C GLY A 11 -21.68 13.99 25.03
N PHE A 12 -21.26 15.01 24.27
CA PHE A 12 -21.98 15.46 23.07
C PHE A 12 -21.86 14.45 21.91
N VAL A 13 -20.72 13.79 21.76
CA VAL A 13 -20.50 12.71 20.76
C VAL A 13 -21.36 11.48 21.08
N ILE A 14 -21.59 11.16 22.36
CA ILE A 14 -22.41 10.01 22.78
C ILE A 14 -23.92 10.27 22.60
N ALA A 15 -24.36 11.53 22.51
CA ALA A 15 -25.78 11.90 22.46
C ALA A 15 -26.37 12.00 21.04
N LEU A 16 -25.57 11.83 19.98
CA LEU A 16 -26.07 11.87 18.60
C LEU A 16 -26.46 10.46 18.12
N PRO A 17 -27.67 10.24 17.54
CA PRO A 17 -28.03 8.96 16.92
C PRO A 17 -27.36 8.85 15.55
N LEU A 18 -26.58 7.80 15.37
CA LEU A 18 -25.58 7.79 14.32
C LEU A 18 -25.59 6.48 13.52
N GLY A 19 -25.45 6.54 12.20
CA GLY A 19 -25.41 5.41 11.31
C GLY A 19 -24.47 5.47 10.11
N ALA A 20 -23.71 4.43 9.77
CA ALA A 20 -22.62 4.48 8.81
C ALA A 20 -22.44 3.33 7.81
N PHE A 21 -21.67 3.46 6.71
CA PHE A 21 -21.18 2.35 5.85
C PHE A 21 -19.80 2.59 5.25
N ALA A 22 -18.97 1.53 5.16
CA ALA A 22 -17.90 1.33 4.19
C ALA A 22 -17.52 -0.15 4.07
N GLN A 23 -18.42 -0.97 3.52
CA GLN A 23 -18.16 -2.28 2.91
C GLN A 23 -19.02 -2.37 1.67
N ALA A 24 -18.73 -3.35 0.78
CA ALA A 24 -19.54 -3.53 -0.40
C ALA A 24 -21.01 -3.81 -0.03
N SER A 25 -21.92 -3.35 -0.85
CA SER A 25 -23.34 -3.58 -0.65
C SER A 25 -24.05 -3.81 -1.97
N ILE A 26 -25.15 -4.56 -1.92
CA ILE A 26 -26.07 -4.71 -3.04
C ILE A 26 -27.34 -3.95 -2.70
N SER A 27 -27.75 -3.03 -3.57
CA SER A 27 -28.98 -2.25 -3.41
C SER A 27 -29.77 -2.23 -4.70
N GLY A 28 -31.08 -1.98 -4.62
CA GLY A 28 -31.90 -1.91 -5.83
C GLY A 28 -33.36 -1.66 -5.54
N VAL A 29 -34.15 -1.69 -6.60
CA VAL A 29 -35.61 -1.59 -6.55
C VAL A 29 -36.21 -2.86 -7.14
N VAL A 30 -37.22 -3.40 -6.47
CA VAL A 30 -37.95 -4.55 -6.96
C VAL A 30 -39.30 -4.08 -7.50
N ARG A 31 -39.65 -4.53 -8.70
CA ARG A 31 -40.85 -4.16 -9.43
C ARG A 31 -41.58 -5.38 -9.95
N ASP A 32 -42.85 -5.22 -10.27
CA ASP A 32 -43.60 -6.20 -11.03
C ASP A 32 -43.45 -5.95 -12.55
N SER A 33 -44.00 -6.83 -13.37
CA SER A 33 -43.98 -6.74 -14.83
C SER A 33 -44.70 -5.52 -15.39
N SER A 34 -45.53 -4.82 -14.58
CA SER A 34 -46.20 -3.57 -14.96
C SER A 34 -45.36 -2.32 -14.61
N GLY A 35 -44.24 -2.49 -13.91
CA GLY A 35 -43.39 -1.40 -13.43
C GLY A 35 -43.76 -0.91 -12.02
N GLY A 36 -44.79 -1.49 -11.39
CA GLY A 36 -45.20 -1.17 -10.02
C GLY A 36 -44.12 -1.65 -9.02
N VAL A 37 -43.82 -0.83 -8.00
CA VAL A 37 -42.86 -1.20 -6.95
C VAL A 37 -43.44 -2.25 -6.02
N LEU A 38 -42.63 -3.22 -5.59
CA LEU A 38 -43.06 -4.33 -4.74
C LEU A 38 -42.45 -4.18 -3.33
N PRO A 39 -43.23 -3.74 -2.32
CA PRO A 39 -42.81 -3.81 -0.92
C PRO A 39 -42.91 -5.23 -0.37
N GLY A 40 -42.12 -5.54 0.67
CA GLY A 40 -42.16 -6.82 1.36
C GLY A 40 -41.47 -7.98 0.65
N VAL A 41 -40.75 -7.75 -0.46
CA VAL A 41 -39.92 -8.77 -1.13
C VAL A 41 -38.71 -9.09 -0.26
N THR A 42 -38.51 -10.38 0.02
CA THR A 42 -37.28 -10.85 0.66
C THR A 42 -36.20 -11.00 -0.41
N VAL A 43 -35.12 -10.26 -0.25
CA VAL A 43 -33.93 -10.34 -1.10
C VAL A 43 -32.81 -10.99 -0.29
N GLU A 44 -32.29 -12.10 -0.79
CA GLU A 44 -31.23 -12.86 -0.14
C GLU A 44 -29.99 -12.94 -1.02
N ALA A 45 -28.84 -12.53 -0.48
CA ALA A 45 -27.52 -12.68 -1.11
C ALA A 45 -26.78 -13.82 -0.44
N SER A 46 -26.42 -14.84 -1.19
CA SER A 46 -25.66 -16.00 -0.72
C SER A 46 -24.32 -16.10 -1.43
N SER A 47 -23.26 -16.43 -0.70
CA SER A 47 -21.91 -16.59 -1.24
C SER A 47 -21.03 -17.43 -0.33
N PRO A 48 -20.08 -18.23 -0.89
CA PRO A 48 -19.06 -18.92 -0.10
C PRO A 48 -18.12 -17.96 0.66
N VAL A 49 -17.99 -16.71 0.23
CA VAL A 49 -17.14 -15.69 0.88
C VAL A 49 -17.79 -15.10 2.12
N LEU A 50 -19.11 -15.23 2.27
CA LEU A 50 -19.81 -14.86 3.49
C LEU A 50 -19.64 -15.91 4.58
N ILE A 51 -19.34 -15.45 5.77
CA ILE A 51 -19.18 -16.29 6.96
C ILE A 51 -20.51 -16.96 7.31
N GLU A 52 -21.57 -16.16 7.33
CA GLU A 52 -22.95 -16.57 7.58
C GLU A 52 -23.60 -17.25 6.36
N LYS A 53 -22.87 -17.39 5.24
CA LYS A 53 -23.30 -17.94 3.94
C LYS A 53 -24.37 -17.13 3.24
N THR A 54 -25.28 -16.51 3.96
CA THR A 54 -26.40 -15.72 3.42
C THR A 54 -26.62 -14.45 4.20
N ARG A 55 -27.03 -13.39 3.50
CA ARG A 55 -27.57 -12.15 4.07
C ARG A 55 -28.84 -11.77 3.37
N SER A 56 -29.82 -11.25 4.10
CA SER A 56 -31.12 -10.88 3.55
C SER A 56 -31.54 -9.47 3.96
N ALA A 57 -32.34 -8.85 3.12
CA ALA A 57 -33.06 -7.63 3.36
C ALA A 57 -34.49 -7.73 2.81
N VAL A 58 -35.40 -6.92 3.34
CA VAL A 58 -36.79 -6.83 2.85
C VAL A 58 -37.00 -5.47 2.21
N THR A 59 -37.68 -5.43 1.07
CA THR A 59 -37.98 -4.17 0.39
C THR A 59 -38.92 -3.29 1.19
N ASP A 60 -38.65 -1.98 1.19
CA ASP A 60 -39.46 -0.96 1.85
C ASP A 60 -40.74 -0.63 1.03
N THR A 61 -41.51 0.37 1.49
CA THR A 61 -42.76 0.83 0.84
C THR A 61 -42.55 1.35 -0.58
N ASN A 62 -41.32 1.69 -0.97
CA ASN A 62 -40.95 2.11 -2.32
C ASN A 62 -40.32 0.98 -3.15
N GLY A 63 -40.41 -0.27 -2.67
CA GLY A 63 -39.81 -1.44 -3.30
C GLY A 63 -38.27 -1.48 -3.24
N ARG A 64 -37.61 -0.65 -2.40
CA ARG A 64 -36.17 -0.53 -2.31
C ARG A 64 -35.62 -1.48 -1.24
N TYR A 65 -34.43 -2.01 -1.51
CA TYR A 65 -33.69 -2.82 -0.55
C TYR A 65 -32.20 -2.48 -0.56
N THR A 66 -31.50 -2.81 0.53
CA THR A 66 -30.05 -2.76 0.62
C THR A 66 -29.55 -3.89 1.49
N ILE A 67 -28.62 -4.68 0.95
CA ILE A 67 -27.86 -5.68 1.70
C ILE A 67 -26.46 -5.15 1.87
N SER A 68 -26.07 -4.82 3.07
CA SER A 68 -24.79 -4.19 3.41
C SER A 68 -23.83 -5.17 4.09
N ASP A 69 -22.58 -4.74 4.29
CA ASP A 69 -21.52 -5.51 4.92
C ASP A 69 -21.23 -6.82 4.16
N LEU A 70 -21.22 -6.72 2.82
CA LEU A 70 -20.87 -7.81 1.94
C LEU A 70 -19.38 -7.80 1.66
N ARG A 71 -18.78 -8.97 1.56
CA ARG A 71 -17.39 -9.13 1.16
C ARG A 71 -17.26 -9.15 -0.36
N PRO A 72 -16.13 -8.74 -0.91
CA PRO A 72 -15.83 -8.97 -2.32
C PRO A 72 -15.93 -10.45 -2.68
N GLY A 73 -16.48 -10.74 -3.86
CA GLY A 73 -16.65 -12.09 -4.38
C GLY A 73 -17.94 -12.30 -5.16
N ALA A 74 -18.13 -13.52 -5.66
CA ALA A 74 -19.33 -13.90 -6.42
C ALA A 74 -20.50 -14.21 -5.50
N TYR A 75 -21.66 -13.67 -5.85
CA TYR A 75 -22.91 -13.82 -5.11
C TYR A 75 -24.01 -14.43 -5.98
N ARG A 76 -24.86 -15.21 -5.32
CA ARG A 76 -26.17 -15.57 -5.82
C ARG A 76 -27.21 -14.72 -5.08
N VAL A 77 -28.02 -13.95 -5.82
CA VAL A 77 -29.04 -13.07 -5.23
C VAL A 77 -30.43 -13.56 -5.64
N SER A 78 -31.28 -13.86 -4.67
CA SER A 78 -32.66 -14.30 -4.89
C SER A 78 -33.68 -13.28 -4.39
N PHE A 79 -34.75 -13.10 -5.14
CA PHE A 79 -35.87 -12.22 -4.84
C PHE A 79 -37.12 -13.07 -4.69
N THR A 80 -37.75 -13.06 -3.52
CA THR A 80 -38.89 -13.91 -3.20
C THR A 80 -40.03 -13.10 -2.57
N LEU A 81 -41.22 -13.25 -3.14
CA LEU A 81 -42.46 -12.69 -2.61
C LEU A 81 -43.60 -13.68 -2.84
N GLN A 82 -44.48 -13.83 -1.86
CA GLN A 82 -45.65 -14.71 -2.00
C GLN A 82 -46.58 -14.23 -3.12
N GLY A 83 -46.93 -15.09 -4.05
CA GLY A 83 -47.74 -14.78 -5.22
C GLY A 83 -46.94 -14.38 -6.46
N PHE A 84 -45.62 -14.39 -6.37
CA PHE A 84 -44.70 -14.09 -7.47
C PHE A 84 -43.71 -15.26 -7.66
N LYS A 85 -43.19 -15.38 -8.88
CA LYS A 85 -42.10 -16.32 -9.19
C LYS A 85 -40.80 -15.84 -8.53
N THR A 86 -40.03 -16.76 -7.98
CA THR A 86 -38.70 -16.42 -7.43
C THR A 86 -37.73 -16.11 -8.56
N VAL A 87 -37.12 -14.93 -8.52
CA VAL A 87 -36.06 -14.55 -9.45
C VAL A 87 -34.71 -14.75 -8.80
N VAL A 88 -33.79 -15.43 -9.49
CA VAL A 88 -32.43 -15.70 -9.04
C VAL A 88 -31.45 -15.11 -10.04
N ARG A 89 -30.48 -14.33 -9.54
CA ARG A 89 -29.32 -13.84 -10.26
C ARG A 89 -28.09 -14.59 -9.79
N GLU A 90 -27.49 -15.36 -10.68
CA GLU A 90 -26.23 -16.08 -10.42
C GLU A 90 -25.03 -15.22 -10.81
N SER A 91 -23.86 -15.51 -10.21
CA SER A 91 -22.57 -14.89 -10.55
C SER A 91 -22.58 -13.35 -10.49
N VAL A 92 -23.22 -12.79 -9.46
CA VAL A 92 -23.20 -11.37 -9.18
C VAL A 92 -21.87 -11.02 -8.54
N GLU A 93 -20.94 -10.47 -9.32
CA GLU A 93 -19.60 -10.09 -8.83
C GLU A 93 -19.67 -8.80 -8.03
N LEU A 94 -19.17 -8.85 -6.81
CA LEU A 94 -19.08 -7.71 -5.90
C LEU A 94 -17.63 -7.45 -5.54
N THR A 95 -17.14 -6.25 -5.87
CA THR A 95 -15.74 -5.88 -5.71
C THR A 95 -15.55 -4.69 -4.77
N GLY A 96 -14.48 -4.69 -4.01
CA GLY A 96 -14.03 -3.57 -3.17
C GLY A 96 -15.07 -3.08 -2.17
N THR A 97 -15.23 -1.76 -2.13
CA THR A 97 -16.24 -1.04 -1.31
C THR A 97 -17.43 -0.59 -2.16
N GLN A 98 -17.72 -1.32 -3.22
CA GLN A 98 -18.73 -1.01 -4.23
C GLN A 98 -20.16 -1.09 -3.67
N VAL A 99 -21.02 -0.18 -4.10
CA VAL A 99 -22.47 -0.30 -3.99
C VAL A 99 -23.02 -0.76 -5.33
N LEU A 100 -23.26 -2.08 -5.46
CA LEU A 100 -23.79 -2.64 -6.70
C LEU A 100 -25.30 -2.40 -6.78
N ALA A 101 -25.75 -1.79 -7.87
CA ALA A 101 -27.17 -1.62 -8.16
C ALA A 101 -27.72 -2.87 -8.87
N LEU A 102 -28.58 -3.63 -8.21
CA LEU A 102 -29.20 -4.84 -8.73
C LEU A 102 -30.73 -4.74 -8.57
N ASN A 103 -31.45 -4.53 -9.64
CA ASN A 103 -32.91 -4.48 -9.63
C ASN A 103 -33.52 -5.86 -9.87
N GLY A 104 -34.68 -6.11 -9.25
CA GLY A 104 -35.48 -7.32 -9.43
C GLY A 104 -36.79 -7.03 -10.13
N ASP A 105 -37.09 -7.73 -11.23
CA ASP A 105 -38.38 -7.70 -11.88
C ASP A 105 -39.08 -9.02 -11.65
N LEU A 106 -40.19 -9.04 -10.91
CA LEU A 106 -40.93 -10.24 -10.52
C LEU A 106 -42.20 -10.39 -11.36
N GLU A 107 -42.43 -11.61 -11.83
CA GLU A 107 -43.67 -11.99 -12.52
C GLU A 107 -44.64 -12.65 -11.54
N VAL A 108 -45.92 -12.41 -11.72
CA VAL A 108 -46.98 -13.11 -10.97
C VAL A 108 -46.93 -14.60 -11.26
N GLY A 109 -46.90 -15.44 -10.23
CA GLY A 109 -46.81 -16.89 -10.36
C GLY A 109 -46.63 -17.58 -9.01
N GLY A 110 -46.58 -18.90 -8.99
CA GLY A 110 -46.34 -19.67 -7.77
C GLY A 110 -44.90 -19.57 -7.29
N VAL A 111 -44.66 -19.49 -5.97
CA VAL A 111 -43.32 -19.40 -5.36
C VAL A 111 -42.41 -20.61 -5.72
N GLN A 112 -42.96 -21.70 -6.18
CA GLN A 112 -42.22 -22.89 -6.65
C GLN A 112 -41.62 -22.73 -8.07
N GLU A 113 -42.07 -21.71 -8.83
CA GLU A 113 -41.49 -21.41 -10.14
C GLU A 113 -40.29 -20.44 -9.96
N THR A 114 -39.12 -20.91 -10.34
CA THR A 114 -37.89 -20.14 -10.25
C THR A 114 -37.41 -19.75 -11.62
N ILE A 115 -37.20 -18.44 -11.85
CA ILE A 115 -36.54 -17.90 -13.05
C ILE A 115 -35.07 -17.67 -12.70
N THR A 116 -34.18 -18.50 -13.24
CA THR A 116 -32.74 -18.27 -13.10
C THR A 116 -32.22 -17.44 -14.25
N VAL A 117 -31.70 -16.27 -13.97
CA VAL A 117 -31.02 -15.43 -14.95
C VAL A 117 -29.51 -15.67 -14.80
N SER A 118 -28.97 -16.51 -15.68
CA SER A 118 -27.55 -16.75 -15.84
C SER A 118 -27.04 -15.85 -16.99
N GLY A 119 -26.28 -14.86 -16.66
CA GLY A 119 -25.59 -13.97 -17.59
C GLY A 119 -24.67 -13.07 -16.78
N GLU A 120 -23.49 -12.78 -17.29
CA GLU A 120 -22.66 -11.72 -16.71
C GLU A 120 -23.51 -10.45 -16.66
N THR A 121 -23.99 -10.12 -15.47
CA THR A 121 -24.55 -8.79 -15.24
C THR A 121 -23.32 -7.87 -15.31
N PRO A 122 -23.23 -6.94 -16.30
CA PRO A 122 -22.14 -5.99 -16.31
C PRO A 122 -22.17 -5.29 -14.96
N ALA A 123 -21.17 -5.53 -14.13
CA ALA A 123 -21.04 -4.86 -12.84
C ALA A 123 -20.59 -3.41 -13.08
N VAL A 124 -21.40 -2.66 -13.81
CA VAL A 124 -21.21 -1.22 -13.97
C VAL A 124 -21.79 -0.57 -12.73
N ASP A 125 -20.93 -0.06 -11.87
CA ASP A 125 -21.35 0.78 -10.74
C ASP A 125 -21.90 2.10 -11.28
N LEU A 126 -23.20 2.13 -11.54
CA LEU A 126 -23.93 3.30 -12.02
C LEU A 126 -24.17 4.34 -10.91
N GLN A 127 -23.82 4.03 -9.66
CA GLN A 127 -24.07 4.89 -8.52
C GLN A 127 -22.79 5.42 -7.87
N SER A 128 -21.62 4.92 -8.25
CA SER A 128 -20.35 5.43 -7.72
C SER A 128 -19.97 6.74 -8.40
N THR A 129 -19.58 7.71 -7.60
CA THR A 129 -18.93 8.94 -8.04
C THR A 129 -17.41 8.82 -8.03
N THR A 130 -16.89 7.70 -7.53
CA THR A 130 -15.45 7.40 -7.42
C THR A 130 -15.04 6.47 -8.56
N ARG A 131 -13.96 6.82 -9.27
CA ARG A 131 -13.33 5.92 -10.22
C ARG A 131 -12.35 5.03 -9.47
N GLN A 132 -12.77 3.82 -9.19
CA GLN A 132 -12.01 2.79 -8.50
C GLN A 132 -11.68 1.64 -9.44
N ALA A 133 -10.49 1.08 -9.30
CA ALA A 133 -10.12 -0.20 -9.88
C ALA A 133 -9.80 -1.17 -8.75
N VAL A 134 -10.34 -2.36 -8.83
CA VAL A 134 -10.06 -3.43 -7.87
C VAL A 134 -9.23 -4.50 -8.55
N MET A 135 -8.12 -4.84 -7.92
CA MET A 135 -7.19 -5.88 -8.36
C MET A 135 -7.23 -7.00 -7.34
N ASP A 136 -7.99 -8.03 -7.61
CA ASP A 136 -8.05 -9.22 -6.76
C ASP A 136 -6.84 -10.13 -6.97
N GLN A 137 -6.76 -11.22 -6.20
CA GLN A 137 -5.65 -12.16 -6.28
C GLN A 137 -5.59 -12.92 -7.61
N GLU A 138 -6.69 -13.11 -8.30
CA GLU A 138 -6.73 -13.76 -9.60
C GLU A 138 -6.07 -12.86 -10.64
N ILE A 139 -6.48 -11.59 -10.72
CA ILE A 139 -5.88 -10.58 -11.60
C ILE A 139 -4.39 -10.40 -11.29
N VAL A 140 -4.04 -10.21 -10.01
CA VAL A 140 -2.65 -9.99 -9.59
C VAL A 140 -1.75 -11.18 -9.91
N SER A 141 -2.25 -12.42 -9.80
CA SER A 141 -1.48 -13.62 -10.12
C SER A 141 -1.39 -13.94 -11.61
N ALA A 142 -2.38 -13.51 -12.40
CA ALA A 142 -2.37 -13.70 -13.86
C ALA A 142 -1.40 -12.77 -14.59
N ILE A 143 -1.06 -11.61 -13.98
CA ILE A 143 -0.14 -10.64 -14.58
C ILE A 143 1.30 -10.99 -14.19
N PRO A 144 2.22 -11.19 -15.15
CA PRO A 144 3.63 -11.45 -14.86
C PRO A 144 4.32 -10.19 -14.34
N SER A 145 4.30 -9.99 -13.04
CA SER A 145 4.83 -8.82 -12.35
C SER A 145 5.31 -9.17 -10.94
N SER A 146 5.88 -8.22 -10.20
CA SER A 146 6.23 -8.39 -8.78
C SER A 146 5.02 -8.52 -7.85
N ARG A 147 3.79 -8.55 -8.39
CA ARG A 147 2.53 -8.70 -7.65
C ARG A 147 2.30 -7.64 -6.59
N THR A 148 2.68 -6.42 -6.89
CA THR A 148 2.45 -5.27 -6.02
C THR A 148 1.39 -4.35 -6.61
N PRO A 149 0.67 -3.54 -5.80
CA PRO A 149 -0.32 -2.60 -6.32
C PRO A 149 0.29 -1.56 -7.26
N PHE A 150 1.60 -1.31 -7.15
CA PHE A 150 2.31 -0.35 -7.99
C PHE A 150 2.63 -0.90 -9.38
N THR A 151 2.82 -2.21 -9.51
CA THR A 151 3.05 -2.85 -10.81
C THR A 151 1.76 -3.11 -11.56
N VAL A 152 0.67 -3.43 -10.87
CA VAL A 152 -0.64 -3.63 -11.51
C VAL A 152 -1.42 -2.32 -11.65
N GLY A 153 -1.22 -1.34 -10.78
CA GLY A 153 -1.91 -0.06 -10.81
C GLY A 153 -1.62 0.78 -12.05
N VAL A 154 -0.45 0.62 -12.70
CA VAL A 154 -0.14 1.32 -13.96
C VAL A 154 -0.94 0.82 -15.15
N LEU A 155 -1.64 -0.30 -15.03
CA LEU A 155 -2.58 -0.79 -16.03
C LEU A 155 -3.89 0.00 -16.04
N ILE A 156 -4.15 0.78 -15.00
CA ILE A 156 -5.33 1.65 -14.90
C ILE A 156 -5.11 2.87 -15.81
N PRO A 157 -6.00 3.14 -16.75
CA PRO A 157 -5.87 4.29 -17.66
C PRO A 157 -5.74 5.61 -16.89
N GLY A 158 -4.70 6.40 -17.22
CA GLY A 158 -4.39 7.67 -16.56
C GLY A 158 -3.55 7.57 -15.31
N VAL A 159 -3.12 6.36 -14.92
CA VAL A 159 -2.18 6.12 -13.80
C VAL A 159 -0.78 5.86 -14.33
N ARG A 160 0.21 6.41 -13.67
CA ARG A 160 1.64 6.20 -13.95
C ARG A 160 2.43 5.99 -12.66
N LYS A 161 3.59 5.40 -12.76
CA LYS A 161 4.55 5.34 -11.65
C LYS A 161 5.16 6.72 -11.40
N GLY A 162 5.39 7.04 -10.13
CA GLY A 162 6.13 8.24 -9.74
C GLY A 162 7.61 8.18 -10.14
N ALA A 163 8.26 9.34 -10.18
CA ALA A 163 9.59 9.55 -10.77
C ALA A 163 10.73 8.70 -10.19
N PHE A 164 10.59 8.22 -8.96
CA PHE A 164 11.64 7.43 -8.28
C PHE A 164 11.40 5.92 -8.31
N THR A 165 10.37 5.47 -9.01
CA THR A 165 10.04 4.05 -9.10
C THR A 165 10.65 3.45 -10.35
N GLY A 166 11.67 2.62 -10.20
CA GLY A 166 12.28 1.88 -11.31
C GLY A 166 11.27 1.00 -12.05
N GLN A 167 11.59 0.64 -13.29
CA GLN A 167 10.81 -0.39 -13.99
C GLN A 167 11.08 -1.74 -13.34
N ASP A 168 10.00 -2.42 -12.98
CA ASP A 168 10.04 -3.77 -12.48
C ASP A 168 9.71 -4.73 -13.62
N VAL A 169 10.71 -5.42 -14.13
CA VAL A 169 10.55 -6.44 -15.15
C VAL A 169 10.83 -7.79 -14.51
N GLY A 170 9.80 -8.61 -14.40
CA GLY A 170 9.93 -9.96 -13.85
C GLY A 170 10.34 -10.04 -12.38
N GLY A 171 10.07 -9.02 -11.56
CA GLY A 171 10.43 -9.00 -10.15
C GLY A 171 11.89 -8.61 -9.90
N SER A 172 12.52 -7.92 -10.83
CA SER A 172 13.93 -7.52 -10.74
C SER A 172 14.20 -6.36 -9.77
N VAL A 173 13.17 -5.77 -9.20
CA VAL A 173 13.28 -4.68 -8.23
C VAL A 173 12.48 -5.02 -6.97
N VAL A 174 13.15 -5.00 -5.83
CA VAL A 174 12.50 -5.06 -4.53
C VAL A 174 11.93 -3.68 -4.22
N GLN A 175 10.67 -3.66 -3.80
CA GLN A 175 9.94 -2.43 -3.65
C GLN A 175 10.33 -1.69 -2.37
N GLU A 176 10.98 -0.56 -2.52
CA GLU A 176 11.38 0.31 -1.41
C GLU A 176 10.37 1.43 -1.15
N VAL A 177 10.20 2.28 -2.13
CA VAL A 177 9.31 3.44 -2.06
C VAL A 177 8.67 3.59 -3.42
N ALA A 178 7.46 3.12 -3.53
CA ALA A 178 6.74 3.24 -4.77
C ALA A 178 5.56 4.18 -4.62
N SER A 179 5.27 4.89 -5.69
CA SER A 179 4.12 5.77 -5.75
C SER A 179 3.44 5.67 -7.10
N LEU A 180 2.14 5.91 -7.09
CA LEU A 180 1.31 6.07 -8.26
C LEU A 180 0.84 7.51 -8.35
N GLU A 181 0.78 8.01 -9.57
CA GLU A 181 0.21 9.31 -9.89
C GLU A 181 -0.95 9.11 -10.86
N ALA A 182 -2.02 9.84 -10.67
CA ALA A 182 -3.15 9.82 -11.57
C ALA A 182 -3.47 11.23 -12.07
N ASN A 183 -3.79 11.36 -13.36
CA ASN A 183 -4.29 12.59 -13.97
C ASN A 183 -3.41 13.83 -13.72
N GLY A 184 -2.09 13.67 -13.62
CA GLY A 184 -1.15 14.76 -13.32
C GLY A 184 -1.07 15.18 -11.85
N GLY A 185 -1.67 14.42 -10.93
CA GLY A 185 -1.54 14.60 -9.49
C GLY A 185 -0.10 14.39 -9.00
N ARG A 186 0.16 14.79 -7.75
CA ARG A 186 1.48 14.66 -7.12
C ARG A 186 1.64 13.31 -6.43
N THR A 187 2.83 12.75 -6.45
CA THR A 187 3.18 11.54 -5.68
C THR A 187 2.95 11.71 -4.18
N SER A 188 3.18 12.91 -3.64
CA SER A 188 2.97 13.25 -2.23
C SER A 188 1.51 13.15 -1.79
N ASP A 189 0.56 13.22 -2.72
CA ASP A 189 -0.87 13.18 -2.43
C ASP A 189 -1.42 11.75 -2.36
N GLN A 190 -0.62 10.76 -2.78
CA GLN A 190 -0.98 9.34 -2.63
C GLN A 190 -1.23 8.98 -1.17
N ARG A 191 -2.17 8.09 -0.92
CA ARG A 191 -2.41 7.50 0.40
C ARG A 191 -2.51 5.98 0.30
N MET A 192 -1.75 5.30 1.16
CA MET A 192 -1.90 3.87 1.40
C MET A 192 -2.73 3.64 2.65
N MET A 193 -3.58 2.65 2.60
CA MET A 193 -4.50 2.31 3.69
C MET A 193 -4.58 0.79 3.86
N VAL A 194 -4.89 0.35 5.07
CA VAL A 194 -5.24 -1.04 5.38
C VAL A 194 -6.65 -1.02 5.99
N ASN A 195 -7.62 -1.67 5.36
CA ASN A 195 -9.03 -1.61 5.79
C ASN A 195 -9.53 -0.17 6.03
N GLY A 196 -9.13 0.76 5.15
CA GLY A 196 -9.56 2.16 5.22
C GLY A 196 -8.89 3.02 6.29
N VAL A 197 -7.96 2.48 7.10
CA VAL A 197 -7.13 3.29 8.00
C VAL A 197 -5.76 3.59 7.35
N ALA A 198 -5.29 4.82 7.47
CA ALA A 198 -4.08 5.27 6.80
C ALA A 198 -2.84 4.54 7.33
N LEU A 199 -2.06 3.94 6.40
CA LEU A 199 -0.76 3.31 6.64
C LEU A 199 0.40 4.28 6.47
N SER A 200 0.18 5.43 5.85
CA SER A 200 1.24 6.38 5.46
C SER A 200 2.09 6.82 6.64
N SER A 201 3.38 6.99 6.38
CA SER A 201 4.29 7.64 7.32
C SER A 201 3.93 9.13 7.47
N MET A 202 4.14 9.68 8.65
CA MET A 202 3.89 11.11 8.90
C MET A 202 4.94 12.04 8.29
N ILE A 203 6.07 11.49 7.82
CA ILE A 203 7.21 12.28 7.34
C ILE A 203 7.26 12.39 5.82
N ALA A 204 6.79 11.37 5.13
CA ALA A 204 7.08 11.18 3.71
C ALA A 204 5.90 11.54 2.79
N GLY A 205 4.94 12.32 3.26
CA GLY A 205 3.76 12.66 2.47
C GLY A 205 2.99 11.42 2.03
N GLY A 206 2.66 11.31 0.76
CA GLY A 206 1.98 10.16 0.18
C GLY A 206 2.80 8.87 0.08
N TRP A 207 4.07 8.90 0.43
CA TRP A 207 4.92 7.74 0.42
C TRP A 207 4.57 6.83 1.60
N GLY A 208 4.44 5.54 1.34
CA GLY A 208 4.16 4.57 2.39
C GLY A 208 5.29 4.36 3.38
N GLY A 209 6.41 5.07 3.19
CA GLY A 209 7.58 4.91 4.04
C GLY A 209 8.20 3.51 3.97
N GLY A 210 8.02 2.79 2.86
CA GLY A 210 8.59 1.47 2.64
C GLY A 210 7.73 0.28 3.11
N ALA A 211 6.79 0.46 4.03
CA ALA A 211 5.88 -0.63 4.42
C ALA A 211 4.81 -0.86 3.35
N VAL A 212 4.83 -2.03 2.74
CA VAL A 212 3.85 -2.46 1.75
C VAL A 212 3.32 -3.83 2.14
N PRO A 213 2.06 -3.92 2.58
CA PRO A 213 1.49 -5.19 3.03
C PRO A 213 1.68 -6.31 2.03
N ASN A 214 1.97 -7.51 2.53
CA ASN A 214 2.24 -8.67 1.69
C ASN A 214 1.07 -8.99 0.76
N ALA A 215 1.35 -9.09 -0.55
CA ALA A 215 0.34 -9.40 -1.56
C ALA A 215 -0.40 -10.72 -1.27
N THR A 216 0.29 -11.77 -0.84
CA THR A 216 -0.34 -13.06 -0.49
C THR A 216 -1.25 -12.95 0.73
N GLY A 217 -0.96 -12.05 1.66
CA GLY A 217 -1.78 -11.75 2.83
C GLY A 217 -2.88 -10.71 2.57
N THR A 218 -3.02 -10.23 1.33
CA THR A 218 -4.03 -9.26 0.90
C THR A 218 -5.02 -9.95 -0.01
N SER A 219 -6.33 -9.77 0.17
CA SER A 219 -7.34 -10.34 -0.70
C SER A 219 -7.48 -9.58 -2.01
N GLU A 220 -7.37 -8.25 -1.94
CA GLU A 220 -7.46 -7.36 -3.10
C GLU A 220 -6.82 -6.00 -2.81
N PHE A 221 -6.45 -5.29 -3.86
CA PHE A 221 -6.06 -3.88 -3.84
C PHE A 221 -7.17 -3.04 -4.45
N ALA A 222 -7.81 -2.17 -3.66
CA ALA A 222 -8.75 -1.19 -4.17
C ALA A 222 -8.00 0.12 -4.43
N ILE A 223 -7.96 0.56 -5.70
CA ILE A 223 -7.18 1.72 -6.15
C ILE A 223 -8.15 2.79 -6.65
N ASP A 224 -8.29 3.87 -5.88
CA ASP A 224 -9.10 5.03 -6.26
C ASP A 224 -8.24 6.04 -7.00
N VAL A 225 -8.66 6.45 -8.19
CA VAL A 225 -7.90 7.38 -9.04
C VAL A 225 -8.58 8.73 -9.23
N SER A 226 -9.86 8.85 -8.91
CA SER A 226 -10.63 10.11 -8.92
C SER A 226 -11.96 9.97 -8.17
N GLY A 227 -12.64 11.09 -7.93
CA GLY A 227 -13.94 11.09 -7.25
C GLY A 227 -13.81 10.79 -5.75
N VAL A 228 -12.77 11.29 -5.13
CA VAL A 228 -12.44 11.05 -3.72
C VAL A 228 -13.55 11.56 -2.81
N ASP A 229 -13.94 10.75 -1.83
CA ASP A 229 -14.90 11.14 -0.80
C ASP A 229 -14.26 11.99 0.32
N ALA A 230 -15.08 12.56 1.20
CA ALA A 230 -14.62 13.42 2.28
C ALA A 230 -13.78 12.69 3.37
N GLN A 231 -13.65 11.38 3.31
CA GLN A 231 -12.77 10.63 4.21
C GLN A 231 -11.30 10.92 3.95
N ALA A 232 -10.95 11.32 2.73
CA ALA A 232 -9.60 11.63 2.34
C ALA A 232 -9.27 13.11 2.49
N ALA A 233 -8.12 13.40 3.07
CA ALA A 233 -7.59 14.76 3.16
C ALA A 233 -6.88 15.22 1.87
N THR A 234 -6.64 14.33 0.92
CA THR A 234 -5.91 14.60 -0.33
C THR A 234 -6.62 14.03 -1.54
N GLY A 235 -6.43 14.65 -2.71
CA GLY A 235 -7.02 14.23 -3.99
C GLY A 235 -6.16 13.25 -4.81
N GLY A 236 -5.07 12.71 -4.24
CA GLY A 236 -4.18 11.76 -4.92
C GLY A 236 -4.74 10.34 -5.01
N VAL A 237 -3.96 9.46 -5.63
CA VAL A 237 -4.28 8.03 -5.68
C VAL A 237 -4.39 7.45 -4.27
N ARG A 238 -5.45 6.71 -4.02
CA ARG A 238 -5.59 5.94 -2.77
C ARG A 238 -5.48 4.45 -3.08
N ILE A 239 -4.64 3.76 -2.32
CA ILE A 239 -4.46 2.32 -2.42
C ILE A 239 -4.89 1.72 -1.09
N ASN A 240 -6.00 1.01 -1.09
CA ASN A 240 -6.50 0.32 0.10
C ASN A 240 -6.22 -1.17 -0.01
N PHE A 241 -5.39 -1.66 0.89
CA PHE A 241 -5.09 -3.09 1.04
C PHE A 241 -6.19 -3.72 1.90
N ILE A 242 -6.91 -4.67 1.34
CA ILE A 242 -7.90 -5.45 2.07
C ILE A 242 -7.24 -6.74 2.56
N PRO A 243 -6.94 -6.89 3.86
CA PRO A 243 -6.26 -8.07 4.36
C PRO A 243 -7.10 -9.32 4.17
N ARG A 244 -6.42 -10.43 3.85
CA ARG A 244 -7.05 -11.72 3.65
C ARG A 244 -7.48 -12.33 4.98
N ASP A 245 -8.76 -12.58 5.14
CA ASP A 245 -9.30 -13.33 6.27
C ASP A 245 -9.12 -14.84 6.03
N GLY A 246 -8.95 -15.62 7.08
CA GLY A 246 -9.13 -17.07 7.03
C GLY A 246 -10.59 -17.43 6.70
N GLY A 247 -10.83 -18.51 6.03
CA GLY A 247 -12.19 -19.03 5.77
C GLY A 247 -12.54 -20.20 6.68
N ASN A 248 -13.74 -20.78 6.50
CA ASN A 248 -14.16 -21.99 7.22
C ASN A 248 -13.49 -23.28 6.71
N ARG A 249 -12.60 -23.16 5.71
CA ARG A 249 -11.77 -24.24 5.18
C ARG A 249 -10.31 -23.80 5.23
N PHE A 250 -9.44 -24.73 5.56
CA PHE A 250 -8.00 -24.47 5.41
C PHE A 250 -7.66 -24.33 3.94
N SER A 251 -6.94 -23.28 3.63
CA SER A 251 -6.46 -22.99 2.27
C SER A 251 -5.10 -22.32 2.33
N GLY A 252 -4.29 -22.51 1.31
CA GLY A 252 -2.97 -21.91 1.21
C GLY A 252 -2.50 -21.81 -0.22
N THR A 253 -1.49 -20.98 -0.42
CA THR A 253 -0.80 -20.80 -1.70
C THR A 253 0.67 -20.59 -1.44
N ILE A 254 1.52 -21.06 -2.36
CA ILE A 254 2.97 -20.95 -2.26
C ILE A 254 3.50 -20.42 -3.61
N PRO A 255 3.35 -19.12 -3.89
CA PRO A 255 4.00 -18.51 -5.03
C PRO A 255 5.52 -18.59 -4.90
N PHE A 256 6.18 -18.98 -5.97
CA PHE A 256 7.62 -19.04 -6.08
C PHE A 256 8.06 -18.60 -7.47
N SER A 257 9.10 -17.79 -7.54
CA SER A 257 9.79 -17.45 -8.79
C SER A 257 11.28 -17.34 -8.56
N TYR A 258 12.06 -17.69 -9.59
CA TYR A 258 13.51 -17.56 -9.60
C TYR A 258 14.01 -17.30 -11.01
N ALA A 259 14.98 -16.41 -11.14
CA ALA A 259 15.73 -16.19 -12.37
C ALA A 259 17.20 -15.87 -12.05
N ASN A 260 18.08 -16.13 -12.98
CA ASN A 260 19.49 -15.77 -12.90
C ASN A 260 20.05 -15.32 -14.26
N ASP A 261 21.31 -14.97 -14.30
CA ASP A 261 22.00 -14.50 -15.50
C ASP A 261 21.98 -15.49 -16.67
N SER A 262 22.04 -16.80 -16.41
CA SER A 262 21.98 -17.83 -17.44
C SER A 262 20.60 -17.97 -18.10
N MET A 263 19.55 -17.44 -17.47
CA MET A 263 18.18 -17.40 -18.01
C MET A 263 17.89 -16.10 -18.77
N ALA A 264 18.79 -15.11 -18.71
CA ALA A 264 18.65 -13.85 -19.41
C ALA A 264 19.19 -13.96 -20.83
N GLY A 265 18.43 -13.52 -21.83
CA GLY A 265 18.90 -13.43 -23.20
C GLY A 265 19.90 -12.28 -23.39
N ASP A 266 20.86 -12.45 -24.27
CA ASP A 266 21.75 -11.37 -24.70
C ASP A 266 21.08 -10.55 -25.81
N ASN A 267 20.70 -9.34 -25.47
CA ASN A 267 20.14 -8.36 -26.41
C ASN A 267 21.03 -7.13 -26.60
N TYR A 268 22.29 -7.23 -26.20
CA TYR A 268 23.25 -6.14 -26.16
C TYR A 268 24.42 -6.33 -27.14
N THR A 269 25.02 -7.52 -27.20
CA THR A 269 26.21 -7.82 -28.01
C THR A 269 25.93 -7.59 -29.50
N GLY A 270 26.78 -6.80 -30.14
CA GLY A 270 26.65 -6.47 -31.57
C GLY A 270 25.60 -5.41 -31.90
N THR A 271 24.98 -4.76 -30.89
CA THR A 271 23.97 -3.75 -31.10
C THR A 271 24.53 -2.33 -31.22
N ASP A 272 23.69 -1.39 -31.70
CA ASP A 272 24.00 0.05 -31.73
C ASP A 272 24.32 0.62 -30.34
N VAL A 273 23.76 0.05 -29.28
CA VAL A 273 23.99 0.49 -27.89
C VAL A 273 25.43 0.24 -27.49
N GLN A 274 25.99 -0.92 -27.85
CA GLN A 274 27.41 -1.23 -27.65
C GLN A 274 28.29 -0.27 -28.47
N ALA A 275 27.93 -0.06 -29.73
CA ALA A 275 28.67 0.84 -30.63
C ALA A 275 28.64 2.32 -30.15
N ARG A 276 27.63 2.73 -29.40
CA ARG A 276 27.50 4.07 -28.81
C ARG A 276 28.25 4.25 -27.48
N GLY A 277 28.97 3.25 -27.00
CA GLY A 277 29.91 3.36 -25.88
C GLY A 277 29.40 2.81 -24.53
N LEU A 278 28.25 2.14 -24.48
CA LEU A 278 27.91 1.34 -23.31
C LEU A 278 28.81 0.09 -23.29
N SER A 279 29.87 0.13 -22.49
CA SER A 279 30.88 -0.94 -22.51
C SER A 279 30.45 -2.18 -21.74
N VAL A 280 29.69 -2.03 -20.67
CA VAL A 280 29.21 -3.13 -19.82
C VAL A 280 27.77 -2.87 -19.43
N PRO A 281 26.82 -3.71 -19.86
CA PRO A 281 25.40 -3.53 -19.53
C PRO A 281 25.11 -3.85 -18.07
N GLY A 282 23.99 -3.30 -17.57
CA GLY A 282 23.33 -3.84 -16.40
C GLY A 282 22.54 -5.09 -16.77
N ASN A 283 22.53 -6.09 -15.90
CA ASN A 283 21.81 -7.32 -16.12
C ASN A 283 21.37 -7.93 -14.77
N ILE A 284 20.40 -8.82 -14.81
CA ILE A 284 20.03 -9.62 -13.64
C ILE A 284 21.19 -10.60 -13.36
N LYS A 285 21.68 -10.60 -12.12
CA LYS A 285 22.58 -11.65 -11.63
C LYS A 285 21.77 -12.82 -11.06
N ALA A 286 20.86 -12.53 -10.15
CA ALA A 286 19.88 -13.48 -9.63
C ALA A 286 18.73 -12.74 -8.97
N ASN A 287 17.53 -13.25 -9.09
CA ASN A 287 16.38 -12.81 -8.31
C ASN A 287 15.54 -14.00 -7.88
N GLY A 288 14.81 -13.84 -6.79
CA GLY A 288 13.93 -14.88 -6.27
C GLY A 288 12.87 -14.32 -5.35
N ASP A 289 11.67 -14.86 -5.45
CA ASP A 289 10.52 -14.52 -4.60
C ASP A 289 9.88 -15.80 -4.08
N PHE A 290 9.79 -15.92 -2.76
CA PHE A 290 9.09 -16.99 -2.07
C PHE A 290 8.07 -16.37 -1.13
N ASN A 291 6.77 -16.57 -1.39
CA ASN A 291 5.69 -15.83 -0.75
C ASN A 291 4.52 -16.74 -0.31
N PRO A 292 4.72 -17.65 0.64
CA PRO A 292 3.67 -18.56 1.11
C PRO A 292 2.59 -17.83 1.91
N GLY A 293 1.38 -18.37 1.84
CA GLY A 293 0.25 -17.96 2.68
C GLY A 293 -0.64 -19.15 3.03
N PHE A 294 -1.15 -19.15 4.26
CA PHE A 294 -1.99 -20.22 4.77
C PHE A 294 -2.99 -19.68 5.79
N GLY A 295 -4.23 -20.11 5.71
CA GLY A 295 -5.26 -19.70 6.65
C GLY A 295 -6.39 -20.71 6.78
N GLY A 296 -7.24 -20.49 7.78
CA GLY A 296 -8.38 -21.35 8.07
C GLY A 296 -9.07 -21.01 9.38
N PRO A 297 -10.02 -21.86 9.82
CA PRO A 297 -10.75 -21.64 11.06
C PRO A 297 -9.97 -22.14 12.28
N ILE A 298 -9.83 -21.29 13.30
CA ILE A 298 -9.53 -21.72 14.67
C ILE A 298 -10.82 -22.28 15.29
N SER A 299 -11.94 -21.57 15.08
CA SER A 299 -13.28 -22.04 15.40
C SER A 299 -14.19 -21.67 14.22
N ARG A 300 -14.84 -22.67 13.62
CA ARG A 300 -15.74 -22.45 12.48
C ARG A 300 -16.82 -21.42 12.83
N ASP A 301 -17.11 -20.56 11.86
CA ASP A 301 -18.12 -19.50 11.91
C ASP A 301 -17.87 -18.43 12.99
N LYS A 302 -16.68 -18.47 13.71
CA LYS A 302 -16.39 -17.54 14.80
C LYS A 302 -15.00 -16.94 14.76
N LEU A 303 -13.97 -17.75 14.53
CA LEU A 303 -12.58 -17.29 14.69
C LEU A 303 -11.71 -17.91 13.61
N TRP A 304 -11.03 -17.04 12.86
CA TRP A 304 -10.18 -17.44 11.75
C TRP A 304 -8.81 -16.78 11.86
N PHE A 305 -7.85 -17.38 11.19
CA PHE A 305 -6.52 -16.83 11.03
C PHE A 305 -6.06 -16.90 9.57
N PHE A 306 -5.17 -16.01 9.20
CA PHE A 306 -4.38 -16.07 7.97
C PHE A 306 -2.94 -15.66 8.28
N LEU A 307 -1.97 -16.47 7.85
CA LEU A 307 -0.54 -16.22 7.97
C LEU A 307 0.05 -16.10 6.58
N SER A 308 0.94 -15.17 6.39
CA SER A 308 1.75 -15.09 5.18
C SER A 308 3.17 -14.63 5.50
N GLY A 309 4.09 -14.99 4.62
CA GLY A 309 5.46 -14.56 4.70
C GLY A 309 6.04 -14.34 3.31
N ARG A 310 7.07 -13.51 3.19
CA ARG A 310 7.77 -13.29 1.92
C ARG A 310 9.26 -13.19 2.15
N LYS A 311 10.02 -13.86 1.31
CA LYS A 311 11.44 -13.60 1.12
C LYS A 311 11.67 -13.30 -0.34
N LEU A 312 12.04 -12.06 -0.60
CA LEU A 312 12.32 -11.54 -1.95
C LEU A 312 13.76 -11.04 -1.96
N PHE A 313 14.50 -11.34 -3.01
CA PHE A 313 15.80 -10.75 -3.28
C PHE A 313 15.98 -10.47 -4.78
N ALA A 314 16.78 -9.46 -5.09
CA ALA A 314 17.14 -9.10 -6.43
C ALA A 314 18.59 -8.58 -6.46
N ASP A 315 19.46 -9.32 -7.13
CA ASP A 315 20.84 -8.97 -7.41
C ASP A 315 20.96 -8.54 -8.87
N ASN A 316 21.33 -7.29 -9.09
CA ASN A 316 21.48 -6.74 -10.43
C ASN A 316 22.89 -6.21 -10.64
N TYR A 317 23.53 -6.56 -11.76
CA TYR A 317 24.75 -5.90 -12.20
C TYR A 317 24.44 -4.44 -12.57
N VAL A 318 25.26 -3.52 -12.08
CA VAL A 318 25.10 -2.08 -12.37
C VAL A 318 25.95 -1.71 -13.59
N ALA A 319 25.29 -1.16 -14.61
CA ALA A 319 25.95 -0.82 -15.88
C ALA A 319 27.17 0.09 -15.65
N SER A 320 28.30 -0.26 -16.30
CA SER A 320 29.55 0.51 -16.32
C SER A 320 30.04 0.96 -14.92
N THR A 321 29.75 0.19 -13.89
CA THR A 321 30.13 0.50 -12.50
C THR A 321 30.93 -0.64 -11.91
N PHE A 322 32.05 -0.33 -11.29
CA PHE A 322 33.02 -1.33 -10.83
C PHE A 322 33.46 -1.02 -9.40
N PHE A 323 33.80 -2.07 -8.66
CA PHE A 323 34.47 -1.96 -7.37
C PHE A 323 35.88 -1.38 -7.54
N ASN A 324 36.32 -0.59 -6.57
CA ASN A 324 37.67 -0.04 -6.56
C ASN A 324 38.66 -1.03 -5.92
N LEU A 325 39.60 -1.56 -6.68
CA LEU A 325 40.65 -2.48 -6.18
C LEU A 325 41.54 -1.85 -5.11
N ASN A 326 41.64 -0.50 -5.06
CA ASN A 326 42.44 0.22 -4.08
C ASN A 326 41.63 0.59 -2.81
N VAL A 327 40.40 0.10 -2.65
CA VAL A 327 39.49 0.54 -1.59
C VAL A 327 40.08 0.38 -0.19
N ASN A 328 40.78 -0.71 0.06
CA ASN A 328 41.35 -1.04 1.37
C ASN A 328 42.81 -0.60 1.57
N ASP A 329 43.43 0.05 0.58
CA ASP A 329 44.79 0.58 0.70
C ASP A 329 44.74 2.08 1.07
N PRO A 330 45.04 2.47 2.33
CA PRO A 330 44.95 3.86 2.76
C PRO A 330 45.95 4.79 2.08
N THR A 331 46.96 4.24 1.41
CA THR A 331 48.03 5.00 0.72
C THR A 331 47.73 5.25 -0.75
N LYS A 332 46.76 4.54 -1.33
CA LYS A 332 46.40 4.66 -2.74
C LYS A 332 45.11 5.45 -2.92
N PHE A 333 45.21 6.59 -3.56
CA PHE A 333 44.09 7.50 -3.81
C PHE A 333 43.62 7.49 -5.29
N ALA A 334 44.12 6.55 -6.11
CA ALA A 334 43.66 6.38 -7.46
C ALA A 334 42.57 5.31 -7.57
N TYR A 335 41.55 5.60 -8.36
CA TYR A 335 40.53 4.61 -8.69
C TYR A 335 41.12 3.52 -9.60
N ALA A 336 40.90 2.26 -9.24
CA ALA A 336 41.29 1.11 -10.05
C ALA A 336 40.10 0.19 -10.22
N PRO A 337 39.47 0.13 -11.42
CA PRO A 337 38.28 -0.68 -11.63
C PRO A 337 38.55 -2.18 -11.49
N GLY A 338 37.77 -2.85 -10.68
CA GLY A 338 37.79 -4.29 -10.43
C GLY A 338 36.62 -5.02 -11.08
N SER A 339 35.91 -5.85 -10.29
CA SER A 339 34.71 -6.55 -10.74
C SER A 339 33.51 -5.58 -10.87
N GLN A 340 32.56 -5.92 -11.73
CA GLN A 340 31.35 -5.15 -11.91
C GLN A 340 30.54 -5.11 -10.61
N ALA A 341 30.00 -3.94 -10.31
CA ALA A 341 29.18 -3.70 -9.13
C ALA A 341 27.84 -4.44 -9.19
N ILE A 342 27.39 -4.86 -8.03
CA ILE A 342 26.09 -5.52 -7.85
C ILE A 342 25.27 -4.67 -6.89
N LEU A 343 24.05 -4.31 -7.30
CA LEU A 343 23.03 -3.79 -6.42
C LEU A 343 22.27 -4.98 -5.83
N HIS A 344 22.44 -5.21 -4.54
CA HIS A 344 21.71 -6.23 -3.81
C HIS A 344 20.48 -5.61 -3.14
N GLN A 345 19.32 -6.19 -3.38
CA GLN A 345 18.09 -5.82 -2.71
C GLN A 345 17.46 -7.05 -2.06
N GLU A 346 17.00 -6.93 -0.85
CA GLU A 346 16.28 -8.00 -0.15
C GLU A 346 15.12 -7.46 0.67
N GLN A 347 14.04 -8.23 0.74
CA GLN A 347 12.89 -7.96 1.59
C GLN A 347 12.43 -9.24 2.29
N THR A 348 12.12 -9.13 3.57
CA THR A 348 11.50 -10.20 4.34
C THR A 348 10.25 -9.64 5.01
N ILE A 349 9.12 -10.30 4.83
CA ILE A 349 7.84 -9.90 5.42
C ILE A 349 7.28 -11.07 6.23
N TYR A 350 6.73 -10.77 7.40
CA TYR A 350 5.93 -11.67 8.22
C TYR A 350 4.60 -11.00 8.50
N GLN A 351 3.50 -11.66 8.15
CA GLN A 351 2.16 -11.13 8.36
C GLN A 351 1.27 -12.18 9.02
N ALA A 352 0.48 -11.74 9.98
CA ALA A 352 -0.53 -12.55 10.64
C ALA A 352 -1.82 -11.75 10.78
N ARG A 353 -2.94 -12.36 10.43
CA ARG A 353 -4.27 -11.79 10.67
C ARG A 353 -5.13 -12.74 11.46
N VAL A 354 -5.88 -12.18 12.40
CA VAL A 354 -6.94 -12.87 13.15
C VAL A 354 -8.24 -12.12 12.93
N THR A 355 -9.31 -12.85 12.65
CA THR A 355 -10.65 -12.31 12.47
C THR A 355 -11.60 -13.02 13.41
N TRP A 356 -12.36 -12.27 14.19
CA TRP A 356 -13.28 -12.78 15.19
C TRP A 356 -14.69 -12.23 15.00
N GLN A 357 -15.65 -13.11 14.73
CA GLN A 357 -17.07 -12.82 14.77
C GLN A 357 -17.57 -13.00 16.21
N ALA A 358 -17.48 -11.94 17.01
CA ALA A 358 -17.82 -11.99 18.43
C ALA A 358 -19.32 -12.18 18.67
N SER A 359 -20.15 -11.65 17.77
CA SER A 359 -21.61 -11.84 17.73
C SER A 359 -22.10 -11.69 16.28
N PRO A 360 -23.38 -11.99 15.96
CA PRO A 360 -23.90 -11.78 14.60
C PRO A 360 -23.75 -10.35 14.06
N ARG A 361 -23.58 -9.38 14.97
CA ARG A 361 -23.41 -7.96 14.61
C ARG A 361 -22.01 -7.41 14.82
N ASN A 362 -21.12 -8.10 15.53
CA ASN A 362 -19.82 -7.55 15.90
C ASN A 362 -18.70 -8.41 15.36
N LYS A 363 -17.92 -7.86 14.46
CA LYS A 363 -16.74 -8.46 13.88
C LYS A 363 -15.52 -7.63 14.22
N PHE A 364 -14.47 -8.30 14.66
CA PHE A 364 -13.16 -7.70 14.94
C PHE A 364 -12.10 -8.32 14.03
N GLY A 365 -11.17 -7.50 13.59
CA GLY A 365 -9.99 -7.95 12.88
C GLY A 365 -8.74 -7.33 13.48
N THR A 366 -7.64 -8.07 13.44
CA THR A 366 -6.32 -7.54 13.77
C THR A 366 -5.31 -8.09 12.80
N THR A 367 -4.44 -7.22 12.30
CA THR A 367 -3.33 -7.61 11.42
C THR A 367 -2.04 -7.14 12.05
N TYR A 368 -1.11 -8.05 12.21
CA TYR A 368 0.29 -7.78 12.50
C TYR A 368 1.09 -7.94 11.22
N ASP A 369 1.91 -6.96 10.90
CA ASP A 369 2.82 -7.00 9.76
C ASP A 369 4.19 -6.46 10.19
N GLN A 370 5.24 -7.17 9.82
CA GLN A 370 6.61 -6.74 10.04
C GLN A 370 7.45 -7.02 8.81
N GLU A 371 8.12 -5.98 8.36
CA GLU A 371 9.00 -6.01 7.21
C GLU A 371 10.42 -5.61 7.57
N ASN A 372 11.38 -6.24 6.93
CA ASN A 372 12.77 -5.83 6.89
C ASN A 372 13.17 -5.70 5.42
N PHE A 373 13.81 -4.59 5.07
CA PHE A 373 14.23 -4.32 3.71
C PHE A 373 15.65 -3.78 3.67
N CYS A 374 16.42 -4.17 2.66
CA CYS A 374 17.68 -3.54 2.30
C CYS A 374 17.75 -3.30 0.79
N ALA A 375 18.10 -2.09 0.38
CA ALA A 375 18.78 -1.81 -0.87
C ALA A 375 20.25 -1.58 -0.54
N CYS A 376 21.00 -2.66 -0.53
CA CYS A 376 22.39 -2.70 -0.10
C CYS A 376 23.28 -2.29 -1.27
N SER A 377 24.06 -1.23 -1.05
CA SER A 377 24.73 -0.38 -2.01
C SER A 377 23.77 0.35 -2.97
N THR A 378 22.93 1.21 -2.41
CA THR A 378 22.14 2.14 -3.22
C THR A 378 22.93 3.40 -3.60
N VAL A 379 22.40 4.17 -4.56
CA VAL A 379 23.01 5.41 -5.08
C VAL A 379 24.38 5.17 -5.74
N ILE A 380 24.55 4.00 -6.34
CA ILE A 380 25.76 3.61 -7.09
C ILE A 380 25.53 3.74 -8.60
N GLY A 381 26.62 3.78 -9.36
CA GLY A 381 26.58 3.92 -10.80
C GLY A 381 26.40 5.34 -11.31
N PRO A 382 26.02 5.52 -12.58
CA PRO A 382 25.80 6.83 -13.18
C PRO A 382 24.67 7.61 -12.47
N GLN A 383 24.95 8.84 -12.11
CA GLN A 383 24.01 9.73 -11.44
C GLN A 383 23.51 10.85 -12.37
N PRO A 384 22.35 11.45 -12.11
CA PRO A 384 21.95 12.67 -12.77
C PRO A 384 23.03 13.76 -12.60
N GLY A 385 23.47 14.38 -13.70
CA GLY A 385 24.57 15.33 -13.69
C GLY A 385 25.93 14.75 -14.12
N GLY A 386 25.98 13.44 -14.45
CA GLY A 386 27.12 12.80 -15.10
C GLY A 386 28.19 12.25 -14.16
N ALA A 387 28.05 12.38 -12.85
CA ALA A 387 28.95 11.75 -11.89
C ALA A 387 28.69 10.22 -11.84
N ILE A 388 29.74 9.46 -11.57
CA ILE A 388 29.64 8.01 -11.27
C ILE A 388 29.94 7.82 -9.79
N ASN A 389 29.14 7.02 -9.13
CA ASN A 389 29.40 6.59 -7.76
C ASN A 389 29.87 5.13 -7.79
N SER A 390 31.06 4.86 -7.28
CA SER A 390 31.49 3.49 -7.05
C SER A 390 30.68 2.84 -5.90
N PRO A 391 30.66 1.53 -5.80
CA PRO A 391 29.93 0.85 -4.71
C PRO A 391 30.34 1.33 -3.32
N GLU A 392 31.60 1.62 -3.12
CA GLU A 392 32.17 2.06 -1.84
C GLU A 392 31.76 3.48 -1.46
N ALA A 393 31.31 4.27 -2.45
CA ALA A 393 30.79 5.62 -2.23
C ALA A 393 29.27 5.61 -1.96
N GLY A 394 28.61 4.49 -2.13
CA GLY A 394 27.20 4.29 -1.87
C GLY A 394 26.85 4.15 -0.37
N VAL A 395 25.61 3.83 -0.11
CA VAL A 395 25.09 3.53 1.22
C VAL A 395 24.20 2.30 1.18
N ASP A 396 24.11 1.60 2.28
CA ASP A 396 23.05 0.62 2.49
C ASP A 396 21.79 1.34 2.93
N ARG A 397 20.80 1.42 2.05
CA ARG A 397 19.49 1.90 2.45
C ARG A 397 18.72 0.77 3.10
N ARG A 398 18.61 0.85 4.41
CA ARG A 398 18.04 -0.19 5.24
C ARG A 398 16.77 0.28 5.92
N PHE A 399 15.86 -0.66 6.03
CA PHE A 399 14.67 -0.57 6.86
C PHE A 399 14.68 -1.77 7.81
N PRO A 400 15.49 -1.73 8.87
CA PRO A 400 15.67 -2.89 9.76
C PRO A 400 14.43 -3.20 10.59
N LEU A 401 13.49 -2.26 10.68
CA LEU A 401 12.21 -2.43 11.35
C LEU A 401 11.16 -1.60 10.66
N GLN A 402 10.20 -2.26 10.08
CA GLN A 402 8.91 -1.67 9.69
C GLN A 402 7.85 -2.61 10.22
N ARG A 403 7.03 -2.12 11.12
CA ARG A 403 6.00 -2.91 11.77
C ARG A 403 4.75 -2.09 11.92
N PHE A 404 3.62 -2.68 11.60
CA PHE A 404 2.35 -2.13 11.98
C PHE A 404 1.43 -3.19 12.58
N VAL A 405 0.53 -2.72 13.44
CA VAL A 405 -0.56 -3.51 13.99
C VAL A 405 -1.84 -2.75 13.71
N THR A 406 -2.81 -3.40 13.07
CA THR A 406 -4.15 -2.84 12.90
C THR A 406 -5.13 -3.47 13.87
N LEU A 407 -6.14 -2.70 14.25
CA LEU A 407 -7.35 -3.19 14.90
C LEU A 407 -8.52 -2.60 14.13
N ASP A 408 -9.42 -3.44 13.68
CA ASP A 408 -10.64 -3.05 12.99
C ASP A 408 -11.88 -3.68 13.66
N TRP A 409 -12.93 -2.90 13.76
CA TRP A 409 -14.24 -3.32 14.25
C TRP A 409 -15.33 -2.83 13.32
N THR A 410 -16.24 -3.73 13.00
CA THR A 410 -17.42 -3.44 12.20
C THR A 410 -18.66 -3.97 12.90
N SER A 411 -19.74 -3.17 12.90
CA SER A 411 -21.00 -3.55 13.53
C SER A 411 -22.20 -3.09 12.69
N PRO A 412 -22.79 -3.98 11.86
CA PRO A 412 -24.08 -3.73 11.22
C PRO A 412 -25.20 -3.78 12.27
N VAL A 413 -25.52 -2.62 12.83
CA VAL A 413 -26.55 -2.48 13.88
C VAL A 413 -27.94 -2.81 13.33
N SER A 414 -28.21 -2.42 12.07
CA SER A 414 -29.43 -2.72 11.33
C SER A 414 -29.14 -2.79 9.81
N SER A 415 -30.13 -3.15 9.00
CA SER A 415 -30.02 -3.07 7.53
C SER A 415 -29.79 -1.67 6.98
N LYS A 416 -29.89 -0.63 7.82
CA LYS A 416 -29.67 0.77 7.45
C LYS A 416 -28.47 1.40 8.13
N LEU A 417 -27.93 0.74 9.17
CA LEU A 417 -26.98 1.33 10.11
C LEU A 417 -25.75 0.44 10.34
N LEU A 418 -24.57 0.93 9.94
CA LEU A 418 -23.28 0.29 10.20
C LEU A 418 -22.37 1.21 11.02
N LEU A 419 -21.68 0.70 12.00
CA LEU A 419 -20.63 1.37 12.74
C LEU A 419 -19.27 0.75 12.39
N GLU A 420 -18.26 1.60 12.28
CA GLU A 420 -16.90 1.20 12.01
C GLU A 420 -15.94 1.94 12.93
N ALA A 421 -14.96 1.23 13.45
CA ALA A 421 -13.79 1.82 14.06
C ALA A 421 -12.55 1.06 13.63
N SER A 422 -11.49 1.77 13.35
CA SER A 422 -10.21 1.17 13.01
C SER A 422 -9.04 2.01 13.53
N GLY A 423 -7.96 1.34 13.84
CA GLY A 423 -6.73 1.96 14.28
C GLY A 423 -5.52 1.21 13.77
N ILE A 424 -4.42 1.92 13.61
CA ILE A 424 -3.12 1.37 13.26
C ILE A 424 -2.05 2.01 14.13
N HIS A 425 -1.19 1.19 14.71
CA HIS A 425 0.06 1.61 15.31
C HIS A 425 1.20 1.16 14.42
N ARG A 426 2.01 2.10 14.00
CA ARG A 426 3.16 1.88 13.14
C ARG A 426 4.45 2.30 13.83
N VAL A 427 5.48 1.48 13.66
CA VAL A 427 6.85 1.77 14.09
C VAL A 427 7.77 1.52 12.91
N GLU A 428 8.70 2.42 12.68
CA GLU A 428 9.60 2.36 11.54
C GLU A 428 10.98 2.85 11.91
N ARG A 429 11.99 2.12 11.48
CA ARG A 429 13.38 2.53 11.48
C ARG A 429 13.97 2.36 10.10
N TRP A 430 14.56 3.44 9.57
CA TRP A 430 15.15 3.42 8.24
C TRP A 430 16.28 4.43 8.11
N GLY A 431 17.12 4.25 7.09
CA GLY A 431 18.15 5.22 6.77
C GLY A 431 19.15 4.72 5.75
N GLY A 432 20.00 5.63 5.28
CA GLY A 432 21.24 5.32 4.58
C GLY A 432 22.30 5.01 5.60
N MET A 433 22.61 3.75 5.80
CA MET A 433 23.52 3.24 6.83
C MET A 433 24.85 2.81 6.23
N GLU A 434 25.87 2.71 7.07
CA GLU A 434 27.15 2.14 6.64
C GLU A 434 26.94 0.72 6.08
N PRO A 435 27.64 0.37 4.96
CA PRO A 435 27.61 -0.97 4.44
C PRO A 435 28.01 -1.98 5.50
N GLN A 436 27.28 -3.09 5.60
CA GLN A 436 27.63 -4.18 6.51
C GLN A 436 28.53 -5.20 5.81
N GLU A 437 29.48 -5.70 6.59
CA GLU A 437 30.37 -6.76 6.18
C GLU A 437 29.61 -7.97 5.59
N GLY A 438 30.11 -8.49 4.47
CA GLY A 438 29.58 -9.68 3.83
C GLY A 438 28.23 -9.55 3.10
N LYS A 439 27.60 -8.37 3.07
CA LYS A 439 26.31 -8.17 2.38
C LYS A 439 26.40 -7.49 1.03
N LEU A 440 27.51 -6.91 0.71
CA LEU A 440 27.80 -6.34 -0.60
C LEU A 440 28.62 -7.32 -1.40
N GLY A 441 28.04 -8.29 -1.97
CA GLY A 441 28.56 -9.24 -2.96
C GLY A 441 30.04 -9.27 -3.34
N ASN A 442 30.94 -8.63 -2.65
CA ASN A 442 32.42 -8.68 -2.73
C ASN A 442 33.13 -7.52 -2.01
N ILE A 443 32.44 -6.64 -1.27
CA ILE A 443 33.14 -5.72 -0.39
C ILE A 443 33.29 -6.44 0.97
N ASP A 444 34.43 -7.08 1.13
CA ASP A 444 34.93 -7.47 2.45
C ASP A 444 35.23 -6.16 3.16
N SER A 445 34.33 -5.72 4.03
CA SER A 445 34.45 -4.59 4.94
C SER A 445 35.22 -3.37 4.43
N LEU A 446 34.53 -2.25 4.29
CA LEU A 446 35.23 -0.95 4.24
C LEU A 446 36.06 -0.80 5.51
N THR A 447 37.35 -0.55 5.36
CA THR A 447 38.23 -0.33 6.52
C THR A 447 37.64 0.81 7.38
N PRO A 448 37.40 0.60 8.66
CA PRO A 448 36.92 1.64 9.54
C PRO A 448 37.84 2.88 9.46
N GLY A 449 37.25 4.04 9.26
CA GLY A 449 38.02 5.29 9.14
C GLY A 449 38.46 5.64 7.73
N MET A 450 38.01 4.91 6.72
CA MET A 450 38.32 5.25 5.32
C MET A 450 37.73 6.60 4.93
N ILE A 451 38.58 7.46 4.39
CA ILE A 451 38.20 8.80 3.92
C ILE A 451 37.55 8.70 2.54
N GLY A 452 36.42 9.37 2.37
CA GLY A 452 35.74 9.50 1.08
C GLY A 452 36.54 10.32 0.07
N ILE A 453 36.43 10.00 -1.21
CA ILE A 453 37.08 10.74 -2.30
C ILE A 453 36.06 11.11 -3.35
N ALA A 454 36.05 12.39 -3.73
CA ALA A 454 35.29 12.95 -4.85
C ALA A 454 36.25 13.58 -5.84
N ASP A 455 36.28 13.11 -7.09
CA ASP A 455 37.05 13.72 -8.18
C ASP A 455 36.09 14.28 -9.23
N THR A 456 36.21 15.56 -9.57
CA THR A 456 35.32 16.21 -10.54
C THR A 456 35.65 15.83 -12.00
N ASN A 457 36.82 15.27 -12.25
CA ASN A 457 37.25 14.79 -13.58
C ASN A 457 38.30 13.69 -13.42
N ASP A 458 37.86 12.52 -12.94
CA ASP A 458 38.75 11.40 -12.66
C ASP A 458 39.55 10.97 -13.93
N PRO A 459 40.87 10.81 -13.82
CA PRO A 459 41.74 10.50 -14.99
C PRO A 459 41.50 9.12 -15.61
N VAL A 460 40.86 8.18 -14.89
CA VAL A 460 40.53 6.84 -15.39
C VAL A 460 39.18 6.83 -16.09
N THR A 461 38.14 7.32 -15.43
CA THR A 461 36.76 7.31 -15.95
C THR A 461 36.45 8.45 -16.89
N LYS A 462 37.29 9.52 -16.91
CA LYS A 462 37.12 10.75 -17.70
C LYS A 462 35.82 11.49 -17.37
N THR A 463 35.29 11.29 -16.17
CA THR A 463 34.07 11.92 -15.68
C THR A 463 34.19 12.19 -14.18
N ALA A 464 33.23 12.86 -13.61
CA ALA A 464 33.17 13.00 -12.16
C ALA A 464 32.95 11.63 -11.50
N LEU A 465 33.73 11.33 -10.48
CA LEU A 465 33.74 10.06 -9.78
C LEU A 465 33.76 10.25 -8.27
N ASN A 466 32.84 9.60 -7.59
CA ASN A 466 32.85 9.44 -6.14
C ASN A 466 33.28 8.00 -5.80
N TYR A 467 34.31 7.86 -4.98
CA TYR A 467 34.82 6.54 -4.60
C TYR A 467 35.43 6.54 -3.20
N ARG A 468 35.63 5.34 -2.65
CA ARG A 468 35.96 5.06 -1.24
C ARG A 468 34.85 5.63 -0.34
N ALA A 469 34.61 5.27 0.79
CA ALA A 469 33.62 5.71 1.78
C ALA A 469 32.45 6.54 1.22
N ASN A 470 31.45 6.83 2.03
CA ASN A 470 30.27 7.56 1.57
C ASN A 470 30.56 9.01 1.13
N THR A 471 30.61 9.19 -0.17
CA THR A 471 30.69 10.52 -0.82
C THR A 471 29.41 10.86 -1.58
N ALA A 472 28.64 9.85 -1.96
CA ALA A 472 27.46 9.98 -2.81
C ALA A 472 26.27 10.61 -2.05
N VAL A 473 26.15 10.32 -0.77
CA VAL A 473 25.07 10.83 0.09
C VAL A 473 25.68 11.56 1.27
N ASN A 474 25.09 12.67 1.61
CA ASN A 474 25.49 13.46 2.77
C ASN A 474 24.67 13.09 3.97
N PRO A 475 25.34 12.96 5.01
CA PRO A 475 26.07 11.87 5.61
C PRO A 475 25.19 10.62 5.69
N TYR A 476 25.59 9.60 6.44
CA TYR A 476 24.66 8.53 6.80
C TYR A 476 23.51 9.08 7.66
N ASN A 477 22.37 8.39 7.64
CA ASN A 477 21.25 8.77 8.50
C ASN A 477 20.54 7.54 9.08
N ASN A 478 19.92 7.76 10.23
CA ASN A 478 19.10 6.78 10.92
C ASN A 478 17.85 7.49 11.43
N SER A 479 16.72 7.16 10.83
CA SER A 479 15.43 7.71 11.18
C SER A 479 14.65 6.73 12.02
N TRP A 480 14.01 7.24 13.06
CA TRP A 480 13.09 6.51 13.91
C TRP A 480 11.74 7.20 13.90
N ASN A 481 10.69 6.44 13.61
CA ASN A 481 9.33 6.94 13.55
C ASN A 481 8.39 6.02 14.28
N TRP A 482 7.40 6.59 14.94
CA TRP A 482 6.20 5.88 15.32
C TRP A 482 4.99 6.79 15.12
N ASN A 483 3.87 6.20 14.76
CA ASN A 483 2.63 6.93 14.62
C ASN A 483 1.42 6.03 14.91
N ILE A 484 0.35 6.67 15.37
CA ILE A 484 -0.96 6.05 15.55
C ILE A 484 -1.94 6.82 14.67
N HIS A 485 -2.65 6.10 13.83
CA HIS A 485 -3.83 6.61 13.14
C HIS A 485 -5.04 5.87 13.65
N TYR A 486 -6.14 6.56 13.85
CA TYR A 486 -7.42 5.93 14.15
C TYR A 486 -8.55 6.65 13.44
N ARG A 487 -9.59 5.89 13.18
CA ARG A 487 -10.77 6.34 12.48
C ARG A 487 -12.00 5.74 13.14
N VAL A 488 -13.02 6.55 13.29
CA VAL A 488 -14.37 6.10 13.56
C VAL A 488 -15.29 6.66 12.48
N ALA A 489 -16.18 5.86 11.99
CA ALA A 489 -17.12 6.29 10.98
C ALA A 489 -18.47 5.62 11.18
N MET A 490 -19.44 6.26 10.62
CA MET A 490 -20.81 5.95 10.71
C MET A 490 -21.52 6.29 9.41
N SER A 491 -22.30 5.35 8.77
CA SER A 491 -23.13 5.58 7.59
C SER A 491 -24.56 5.13 7.81
N TYR A 492 -25.49 5.85 7.26
CA TYR A 492 -26.92 5.60 7.35
C TYR A 492 -27.56 5.70 5.96
N ILE A 493 -28.18 4.60 5.51
CA ILE A 493 -28.91 4.58 4.26
C ILE A 493 -30.41 4.69 4.56
N THR A 494 -31.06 5.67 3.96
CA THR A 494 -32.50 5.84 4.05
C THR A 494 -33.09 6.28 2.70
N GLY A 495 -33.95 5.46 2.14
CA GLY A 495 -34.57 5.73 0.85
C GLY A 495 -33.53 5.99 -0.25
N SER A 496 -33.43 7.24 -0.68
CA SER A 496 -32.51 7.69 -1.74
C SER A 496 -31.18 8.27 -1.23
N HIS A 497 -31.01 8.41 0.09
CA HIS A 497 -29.85 9.04 0.69
C HIS A 497 -28.92 8.01 1.36
N ALA A 498 -27.62 8.22 1.19
CA ALA A 498 -26.58 7.47 1.87
C ALA A 498 -25.63 8.45 2.59
N PHE A 499 -25.98 8.75 3.83
CA PHE A 499 -25.19 9.62 4.69
C PHE A 499 -23.96 8.91 5.24
N LYS A 500 -22.84 9.61 5.36
CA LYS A 500 -21.66 9.16 6.11
C LYS A 500 -21.08 10.30 6.92
N VAL A 501 -20.79 10.01 8.19
CA VAL A 501 -20.11 10.92 9.12
C VAL A 501 -18.92 10.18 9.69
N GLY A 502 -17.81 10.84 9.89
CA GLY A 502 -16.67 10.20 10.49
C GLY A 502 -15.62 11.17 10.98
N PHE A 503 -14.76 10.64 11.79
CA PHE A 503 -13.62 11.32 12.37
C PHE A 503 -12.39 10.45 12.20
N ASN A 504 -11.29 11.06 11.81
CA ASN A 504 -9.97 10.43 11.83
C ASN A 504 -8.98 11.34 12.53
N ASN A 505 -7.98 10.74 13.14
CA ASN A 505 -6.86 11.48 13.70
C ASN A 505 -5.59 10.66 13.60
N ALA A 506 -4.48 11.35 13.45
CA ALA A 506 -3.14 10.78 13.50
C ALA A 506 -2.26 11.62 14.43
N TYR A 507 -1.35 10.97 15.12
CA TYR A 507 -0.29 11.61 15.90
C TYR A 507 0.93 10.72 15.96
N GLY A 508 2.10 11.30 16.22
CA GLY A 508 3.31 10.52 16.25
C GLY A 508 4.57 11.34 16.41
N HIS A 509 5.69 10.66 16.30
CA HIS A 509 7.02 11.20 16.51
C HIS A 509 7.97 10.78 15.40
N HIS A 510 8.82 11.69 15.00
CA HIS A 510 9.94 11.45 14.10
C HIS A 510 11.24 11.95 14.71
N GLU A 511 12.25 11.10 14.67
CA GLU A 511 13.62 11.44 15.01
C GLU A 511 14.53 11.01 13.86
N ASN A 512 15.37 11.92 13.37
CA ASN A 512 16.37 11.63 12.36
C ASN A 512 17.76 12.05 12.85
N THR A 513 18.62 11.07 13.05
CA THR A 513 20.03 11.28 13.38
C THR A 513 20.86 11.17 12.11
N THR A 514 21.54 12.23 11.76
CA THR A 514 22.53 12.29 10.69
C THR A 514 23.93 12.10 11.29
N TYR A 515 24.75 11.23 10.71
CA TYR A 515 26.07 10.93 11.21
C TYR A 515 27.06 10.65 10.07
N SER A 516 28.36 10.79 10.36
CA SER A 516 29.46 10.34 9.49
C SER A 516 30.15 9.17 10.16
N SER A 517 30.96 8.45 9.42
CA SER A 517 31.85 7.47 10.07
C SER A 517 32.67 8.19 11.15
N PRO A 518 32.64 7.73 12.41
CA PRO A 518 33.32 8.42 13.50
C PRO A 518 34.80 8.62 13.25
N ALA A 519 35.42 7.74 12.49
CA ALA A 519 36.84 7.77 12.19
C ALA A 519 37.21 8.67 10.98
N ALA A 520 36.23 9.06 10.15
CA ALA A 520 36.50 9.86 8.94
C ALA A 520 35.34 10.81 8.58
N PRO A 521 35.17 11.91 9.31
CA PRO A 521 34.12 12.88 9.01
C PRO A 521 34.46 13.81 7.82
N ILE A 522 35.42 13.42 6.97
CA ILE A 522 35.94 14.24 5.87
C ILE A 522 35.90 13.52 4.55
N VAL A 523 35.82 14.32 3.48
CA VAL A 523 35.95 13.87 2.09
C VAL A 523 37.08 14.66 1.44
N TYR A 524 38.02 13.99 0.78
CA TYR A 524 39.04 14.62 -0.03
C TYR A 524 38.49 14.94 -1.42
N ASN A 525 38.61 16.17 -1.83
CA ASN A 525 38.19 16.64 -3.14
C ASN A 525 39.40 16.74 -4.08
N PHE A 526 39.20 16.20 -5.28
CA PHE A 526 40.20 16.15 -6.35
C PHE A 526 39.63 16.77 -7.63
N THR A 527 40.51 17.16 -8.50
CA THR A 527 40.21 17.54 -9.89
C THR A 527 41.31 16.94 -10.78
N ALA A 528 40.94 16.05 -11.69
CA ALA A 528 41.86 15.33 -12.58
C ALA A 528 42.99 14.61 -11.82
N GLY A 529 42.66 14.00 -10.68
CA GLY A 529 43.61 13.29 -9.83
C GLY A 529 44.47 14.18 -8.93
N ALA A 530 44.35 15.51 -9.02
CA ALA A 530 45.07 16.44 -8.14
C ALA A 530 44.19 16.88 -6.96
N PRO A 531 44.70 16.89 -5.72
CA PRO A 531 43.94 17.31 -4.56
C PRO A 531 43.64 18.84 -4.63
N THR A 532 42.38 19.21 -4.36
CA THR A 532 41.89 20.58 -4.46
C THR A 532 41.29 21.10 -3.15
N GLY A 533 40.90 20.20 -2.23
CA GLY A 533 40.29 20.61 -0.97
C GLY A 533 39.79 19.49 -0.11
N ILE A 534 39.14 19.87 0.98
CA ILE A 534 38.55 18.96 1.94
C ILE A 534 37.12 19.42 2.25
N THR A 535 36.17 18.50 2.23
CA THR A 535 34.82 18.71 2.76
C THR A 535 34.75 18.13 4.16
N TYR A 536 34.44 18.96 5.15
CA TYR A 536 34.26 18.51 6.54
C TYR A 536 32.77 18.37 6.86
N ARG A 537 32.37 17.25 7.45
CA ARG A 537 30.98 16.96 7.83
C ARG A 537 30.79 17.16 9.33
N LEU A 538 29.94 18.13 9.69
CA LEU A 538 29.61 18.45 11.08
C LEU A 538 28.47 17.51 11.54
N THR A 539 28.84 16.38 12.13
CA THR A 539 27.95 15.35 12.66
C THR A 539 28.46 14.82 14.00
N PRO A 540 27.61 14.18 14.82
CA PRO A 540 26.19 13.85 14.57
C PRO A 540 25.25 15.05 14.73
N ARG A 541 24.11 14.98 14.09
CA ARG A 541 23.00 15.93 14.26
C ARG A 541 21.70 15.16 14.37
N THR A 542 20.91 15.43 15.40
CA THR A 542 19.58 14.83 15.58
C THR A 542 18.51 15.89 15.46
N VAL A 543 17.51 15.62 14.64
CA VAL A 543 16.31 16.46 14.49
C VAL A 543 15.10 15.65 14.93
N LYS A 544 14.26 16.26 15.79
CA LYS A 544 13.04 15.66 16.32
C LYS A 544 11.83 16.51 15.93
N VAL A 545 10.76 15.85 15.55
CA VAL A 545 9.48 16.47 15.20
C VAL A 545 8.36 15.62 15.78
N ASN A 546 7.39 16.26 16.43
CA ASN A 546 6.15 15.61 16.81
C ASN A 546 5.03 16.08 15.88
N VAL A 547 4.15 15.21 15.51
CA VAL A 547 2.81 15.55 15.05
C VAL A 547 1.87 15.38 16.24
N ASP A 548 1.37 16.50 16.76
CA ASP A 548 0.53 16.50 17.95
C ASP A 548 -0.87 16.02 17.60
N HIS A 549 -1.39 16.40 16.43
CA HIS A 549 -2.58 15.86 15.81
C HIS A 549 -2.66 16.20 14.32
N ASP A 550 -3.28 15.31 13.57
CA ASP A 550 -3.76 15.48 12.19
C ASP A 550 -5.19 14.93 12.16
N ALA A 551 -6.14 15.80 12.51
CA ALA A 551 -7.53 15.45 12.77
C ALA A 551 -8.44 15.92 11.65
N GLY A 552 -9.35 15.05 11.20
CA GLY A 552 -10.36 15.36 10.20
C GLY A 552 -11.74 14.92 10.64
N LEU A 553 -12.69 15.83 10.62
CA LEU A 553 -14.11 15.56 10.79
C LEU A 553 -14.81 15.74 9.44
N PHE A 554 -15.61 14.79 9.03
CA PHE A 554 -16.29 14.86 7.75
C PHE A 554 -17.74 14.39 7.82
N VAL A 555 -18.55 14.96 6.92
CA VAL A 555 -19.92 14.53 6.66
C VAL A 555 -20.14 14.54 5.16
N GLN A 556 -20.78 13.50 4.64
CA GLN A 556 -21.14 13.40 3.24
C GLN A 556 -22.51 12.77 3.07
N ASP A 557 -23.17 13.11 1.97
CA ASP A 557 -24.38 12.46 1.51
C ASP A 557 -24.25 12.11 0.02
N LYS A 558 -24.78 10.96 -0.32
CA LYS A 558 -24.93 10.50 -1.69
C LYS A 558 -26.42 10.32 -1.95
N TRP A 559 -26.98 11.21 -2.72
CA TRP A 559 -28.42 11.23 -3.05
C TRP A 559 -28.64 10.68 -4.45
N THR A 560 -29.44 9.62 -4.55
CA THR A 560 -29.82 9.01 -5.83
C THR A 560 -31.29 9.32 -6.10
N THR A 561 -31.56 10.03 -7.21
CA THR A 561 -32.91 10.37 -7.64
C THR A 561 -33.07 10.14 -9.16
N GLY A 562 -33.97 9.24 -9.53
CA GLY A 562 -34.16 8.84 -10.92
C GLY A 562 -32.86 8.28 -11.52
N ARG A 563 -32.29 8.99 -12.51
CA ARG A 563 -31.02 8.64 -13.18
C ARG A 563 -29.82 9.43 -12.64
N TRP A 564 -30.01 10.27 -11.65
CA TRP A 564 -28.98 11.14 -11.12
C TRP A 564 -28.46 10.58 -9.80
N THR A 565 -27.15 10.58 -9.64
CA THR A 565 -26.48 10.37 -8.36
C THR A 565 -25.65 11.61 -8.06
N LEU A 566 -26.02 12.31 -6.99
CA LEU A 566 -25.35 13.52 -6.52
C LEU A 566 -24.60 13.19 -5.24
N ALA A 567 -23.33 13.56 -5.16
CA ALA A 567 -22.53 13.43 -3.96
C ALA A 567 -22.10 14.81 -3.47
N GLY A 568 -22.37 15.09 -2.20
CA GLY A 568 -21.97 16.32 -1.53
C GLY A 568 -21.26 15.98 -0.22
N ALA A 569 -20.21 16.73 0.12
CA ALA A 569 -19.44 16.48 1.32
C ALA A 569 -18.82 17.75 1.89
N ILE A 570 -18.66 17.77 3.21
CA ILE A 570 -17.91 18.79 3.94
C ILE A 570 -16.89 18.08 4.83
N ARG A 571 -15.66 18.59 4.82
CA ARG A 571 -14.59 18.12 5.71
C ARG A 571 -13.95 19.33 6.39
N TRP A 572 -13.69 19.17 7.67
CA TRP A 572 -12.89 20.09 8.47
C TRP A 572 -11.65 19.39 8.96
N ASP A 573 -10.50 20.01 8.77
CA ASP A 573 -9.20 19.50 9.18
C ASP A 573 -8.54 20.43 10.18
N SER A 574 -7.83 19.83 11.14
CA SER A 574 -6.97 20.51 12.11
C SER A 574 -5.64 19.77 12.20
N PHE A 575 -4.56 20.52 12.03
CA PHE A 575 -3.20 19.99 12.09
C PHE A 575 -2.36 20.80 13.07
N ALA A 576 -1.59 20.11 13.90
CA ALA A 576 -0.56 20.73 14.74
C ALA A 576 0.68 19.84 14.83
N ASN A 577 1.82 20.48 14.81
CA ASN A 577 3.10 19.86 15.05
C ASN A 577 3.93 20.67 16.05
N SER A 578 4.90 20.05 16.66
CA SER A 578 5.85 20.70 17.58
C SER A 578 7.27 20.20 17.34
N PHE A 579 8.21 21.07 17.59
CA PHE A 579 9.62 20.74 17.59
C PHE A 579 10.08 20.74 19.04
N PRO A 580 10.35 19.57 19.63
CA PRO A 580 10.93 19.51 20.96
C PRO A 580 12.32 20.17 20.96
N GLU A 581 12.82 20.53 22.14
CA GLU A 581 14.15 21.10 22.29
C GLU A 581 15.18 20.24 21.57
N GLN A 582 15.94 20.87 20.69
CA GLN A 582 16.98 20.19 19.91
C GLN A 582 18.29 20.37 20.68
N GLY A 583 18.91 19.25 21.04
CA GLY A 583 20.27 19.29 21.59
C GLY A 583 21.29 19.75 20.56
N LEU A 584 22.29 20.50 21.01
CA LEU A 584 23.46 20.87 20.22
C LEU A 584 24.38 19.66 20.05
#